data_ab4093118ebfd31689fbb02c4004ad82
#
_entry.id   ab4093118ebfd31689fbb02c4004ad82
#
_cell.length_a   1.000
_cell.length_b   1.000
_cell.length_c   1.000
_cell.angle_alpha   90.00
_cell.angle_beta   90.00
_cell.angle_gamma   90.00
#
_symmetry.space_group_name_H-M   'P 1'
#
loop_
_entity.id
_entity.type
_entity.pdbx_description
1 polymer ?
#
loop_
_entity_poly.entity_id
_entity_poly.type
_entity_poly.pdbx_seq_one_letter_code
_entity_poly.pdbx_strand_id
1 'polypeptide(L)'
;MSEQATYLMIASMDVAPEYEDLFNEVYDTEHVPFLSQVPGVISVKRYQRQELTMNIGGERTTIHLENEPKHMAVYEIESPEVLTSAAWNEAVEKGRWPTEVRPHTKNRRHVLMQLNPPRT
;
A
#
# COMPACT_ATOMS: atom_id res chain seq x y z
N MET A 1 6.60 5.35 27.15
CA MET A 1 7.04 4.54 26.03
C MET A 1 6.11 4.68 24.86
N SER A 2 6.65 4.93 23.70
CA SER A 2 5.81 5.13 22.54
C SER A 2 5.26 3.81 22.02
N GLU A 3 4.05 3.88 21.51
CA GLU A 3 3.44 2.79 20.82
C GLU A 3 4.09 2.66 19.44
N GLN A 4 4.37 1.46 19.03
CA GLN A 4 4.83 1.21 17.68
C GLN A 4 3.74 0.46 16.92
N ALA A 5 3.64 0.77 15.64
CA ALA A 5 2.75 0.00 14.78
C ALA A 5 3.24 -1.42 14.75
N THR A 6 2.36 -2.37 15.03
CA THR A 6 2.71 -3.77 14.97
C THR A 6 2.22 -4.43 13.68
N TYR A 7 1.43 -3.72 12.89
CA TYR A 7 0.86 -4.28 11.67
C TYR A 7 1.06 -3.34 10.50
N LEU A 8 1.31 -3.95 9.35
CA LEU A 8 1.32 -3.25 8.06
C LEU A 8 0.33 -3.94 7.13
N MET A 9 -0.55 -3.15 6.51
CA MET A 9 -1.32 -3.65 5.38
C MET A 9 -0.69 -3.08 4.13
N ILE A 10 -0.33 -3.94 3.20
CA ILE A 10 0.37 -3.53 1.99
C ILE A 10 -0.51 -3.82 0.80
N ALA A 11 -0.88 -2.77 0.08
CA ALA A 11 -1.71 -2.87 -1.11
C ALA A 11 -0.85 -2.57 -2.33
N SER A 12 -0.73 -3.53 -3.23
CA SER A 12 0.07 -3.39 -4.44
C SER A 12 -0.80 -3.59 -5.65
N MET A 13 -0.51 -2.86 -6.74
CA MET A 13 -1.30 -2.98 -7.95
C MET A 13 -0.63 -2.31 -9.14
N ASP A 14 -1.11 -2.68 -10.32
CA ASP A 14 -0.81 -1.98 -11.55
C ASP A 14 -2.04 -1.19 -11.97
N VAL A 15 -1.83 -0.24 -12.86
CA VAL A 15 -2.92 0.54 -13.42
C VAL A 15 -2.69 0.63 -14.94
N ALA A 16 -3.79 0.69 -15.70
CA ALA A 16 -3.70 0.86 -17.14
C ALA A 16 -2.89 2.13 -17.43
N PRO A 17 -1.95 2.09 -18.40
CA PRO A 17 -1.03 3.22 -18.62
C PRO A 17 -1.72 4.55 -18.87
N GLU A 18 -2.84 4.54 -19.57
CA GLU A 18 -3.57 5.78 -19.88
C GLU A 18 -4.24 6.39 -18.65
N TYR A 19 -4.32 5.64 -17.55
CA TYR A 19 -4.92 6.12 -16.29
C TYR A 19 -3.88 6.35 -15.20
N GLU A 20 -2.59 6.20 -15.50
CA GLU A 20 -1.57 6.28 -14.45
C GLU A 20 -1.47 7.67 -13.84
N ASP A 21 -1.59 8.71 -14.64
CA ASP A 21 -1.55 10.07 -14.09
C ASP A 21 -2.73 10.33 -13.16
N LEU A 22 -3.92 9.92 -13.57
CA LEU A 22 -5.10 10.05 -12.73
C LEU A 22 -4.97 9.21 -11.47
N PHE A 23 -4.46 7.98 -11.60
CA PHE A 23 -4.21 7.09 -10.47
C PHE A 23 -3.33 7.78 -9.42
N ASN A 24 -2.22 8.36 -9.86
CA ASN A 24 -1.31 9.02 -8.94
C ASN A 24 -1.94 10.26 -8.31
N GLU A 25 -2.64 11.06 -9.09
CA GLU A 25 -3.29 12.26 -8.57
C GLU A 25 -4.33 11.92 -7.52
N VAL A 26 -5.23 11.00 -7.84
CA VAL A 26 -6.33 10.65 -6.92
C VAL A 26 -5.77 9.95 -5.68
N TYR A 27 -4.79 9.08 -5.87
CA TYR A 27 -4.19 8.39 -4.73
C TYR A 27 -3.58 9.39 -3.76
N ASP A 28 -2.80 10.35 -4.28
CA ASP A 28 -2.07 11.29 -3.44
C ASP A 28 -2.95 12.38 -2.85
N THR A 29 -3.94 12.86 -3.59
CA THR A 29 -4.74 14.01 -3.15
C THR A 29 -6.05 13.63 -2.47
N GLU A 30 -6.51 12.40 -2.64
CA GLU A 30 -7.78 11.97 -2.06
C GLU A 30 -7.65 10.69 -1.25
N HIS A 31 -7.20 9.61 -1.86
CA HIS A 31 -7.23 8.29 -1.22
C HIS A 31 -6.35 8.23 0.03
N VAL A 32 -5.09 8.65 -0.09
CA VAL A 32 -4.19 8.68 1.06
C VAL A 32 -4.69 9.62 2.15
N PRO A 33 -5.09 10.87 1.85
CA PRO A 33 -5.61 11.75 2.88
C PRO A 33 -6.85 11.19 3.58
N PHE A 34 -7.79 10.60 2.83
CA PHE A 34 -8.99 10.03 3.45
C PHE A 34 -8.65 8.88 4.38
N LEU A 35 -7.79 7.97 3.92
CA LEU A 35 -7.44 6.80 4.70
C LEU A 35 -6.55 7.14 5.90
N SER A 36 -5.74 8.20 5.77
CA SER A 36 -4.89 8.64 6.87
C SER A 36 -5.67 9.13 8.07
N GLN A 37 -6.93 9.49 7.88
CA GLN A 37 -7.77 10.00 8.96
C GLN A 37 -8.59 8.92 9.65
N VAL A 38 -8.54 7.69 9.16
CA VAL A 38 -9.28 6.59 9.77
C VAL A 38 -8.66 6.28 11.14
N PRO A 39 -9.47 6.20 12.20
CA PRO A 39 -8.94 5.85 13.53
C PRO A 39 -8.18 4.52 13.48
N GLY A 40 -6.98 4.54 14.03
CA GLY A 40 -6.11 3.37 14.04
C GLY A 40 -5.13 3.31 12.88
N VAL A 41 -5.27 4.16 11.88
CA VAL A 41 -4.27 4.30 10.81
C VAL A 41 -3.19 5.26 11.31
N ILE A 42 -1.97 4.77 11.38
CA ILE A 42 -0.84 5.56 11.89
C ILE A 42 -0.18 6.33 10.75
N SER A 43 0.04 5.68 9.62
CA SER A 43 0.62 6.34 8.47
C SER A 43 0.24 5.59 7.20
N VAL A 44 0.29 6.31 6.08
CA VAL A 44 0.11 5.75 4.75
C VAL A 44 1.21 6.31 3.88
N LYS A 45 2.00 5.43 3.27
CA LYS A 45 3.10 5.83 2.40
C LYS A 45 3.03 5.06 1.10
N ARG A 46 3.32 5.76 0.02
CA ARG A 46 3.31 5.16 -1.31
C ARG A 46 4.73 4.91 -1.79
N TYR A 47 4.89 3.80 -2.51
CA TYR A 47 6.17 3.40 -3.09
C TYR A 47 5.96 2.96 -4.52
N GLN A 48 7.00 3.08 -5.32
CA GLN A 48 7.01 2.60 -6.68
C GLN A 48 8.20 1.65 -6.84
N ARG A 49 7.95 0.49 -7.45
CA ARG A 49 8.98 -0.52 -7.64
C ARG A 49 10.10 0.01 -8.52
N GLN A 50 11.32 -0.29 -8.14
CA GLN A 50 12.51 0.04 -8.90
C GLN A 50 13.25 -1.22 -9.28
N GLU A 51 14.10 -1.14 -10.28
CA GLU A 51 14.97 -2.26 -10.63
C GLU A 51 15.92 -2.52 -9.46
N LEU A 52 16.09 -3.80 -9.13
CA LEU A 52 16.94 -4.20 -8.00
C LEU A 52 18.14 -4.96 -8.52
N THR A 53 19.32 -4.44 -8.20
CA THR A 53 20.58 -5.12 -8.43
C THR A 53 21.30 -5.18 -7.10
N MET A 54 21.74 -6.35 -6.71
CA MET A 54 22.40 -6.54 -5.41
C MET A 54 23.41 -7.68 -5.51
N ASN A 55 24.33 -7.71 -4.57
CA ASN A 55 25.27 -8.82 -4.48
C ASN A 55 24.67 -9.95 -3.69
N ILE A 56 24.67 -11.14 -4.26
CA ILE A 56 24.17 -12.35 -3.61
C ILE A 56 25.24 -13.44 -3.82
N GLY A 57 25.72 -14.01 -2.73
CA GLY A 57 26.73 -15.05 -2.83
C GLY A 57 28.02 -14.59 -3.49
N GLY A 58 28.35 -13.31 -3.31
CA GLY A 58 29.56 -12.74 -3.89
C GLY A 58 29.43 -12.30 -5.33
N GLU A 59 28.23 -12.38 -5.93
CA GLU A 59 28.02 -12.02 -7.33
C GLU A 59 27.00 -10.89 -7.45
N ARG A 60 27.28 -9.98 -8.36
CA ARG A 60 26.37 -8.89 -8.71
C ARG A 60 25.20 -9.47 -9.52
N THR A 61 24.00 -9.37 -8.99
CA THR A 61 22.81 -10.01 -9.56
C THR A 61 21.69 -9.00 -9.70
N THR A 62 21.06 -8.99 -10.86
CA THR A 62 19.85 -8.19 -11.07
C THR A 62 18.65 -9.14 -10.90
N ILE A 63 17.75 -8.75 -10.01
CA ILE A 63 16.57 -9.55 -9.70
C ILE A 63 15.46 -9.18 -10.68
N HIS A 64 14.92 -10.16 -11.35
CA HIS A 64 13.78 -9.98 -12.26
C HIS A 64 12.57 -10.65 -11.66
N LEU A 65 11.50 -9.88 -11.46
CA LEU A 65 10.24 -10.39 -10.89
C LEU A 65 9.16 -10.23 -11.93
N GLU A 66 8.61 -11.35 -12.40
CA GLU A 66 7.50 -11.32 -13.33
C GLU A 66 6.22 -10.98 -12.60
N ASN A 67 5.41 -10.13 -13.22
CA ASN A 67 4.09 -9.77 -12.68
C ASN A 67 4.11 -9.10 -11.32
N GLU A 68 5.27 -8.57 -10.90
CA GLU A 68 5.32 -7.83 -9.66
C GLU A 68 4.69 -6.45 -9.87
N PRO A 69 3.70 -6.06 -9.06
CA PRO A 69 3.04 -4.77 -9.25
C PRO A 69 3.99 -3.59 -9.13
N LYS A 70 3.73 -2.55 -9.89
CA LYS A 70 4.56 -1.35 -9.90
C LYS A 70 4.30 -0.44 -8.71
N HIS A 71 3.05 -0.33 -8.29
CA HIS A 71 2.64 0.62 -7.25
C HIS A 71 2.33 -0.08 -5.95
N MET A 72 2.74 0.53 -4.85
CA MET A 72 2.53 -0.04 -3.52
C MET A 72 2.15 1.07 -2.55
N ALA A 73 1.19 0.78 -1.68
CA ALA A 73 0.89 1.65 -0.54
C ALA A 73 1.04 0.83 0.72
N VAL A 74 1.74 1.39 1.70
CA VAL A 74 1.99 0.73 2.99
C VAL A 74 1.24 1.49 4.06
N TYR A 75 0.32 0.79 4.72
CA TYR A 75 -0.52 1.34 5.78
C TYR A 75 -0.05 0.78 7.10
N GLU A 76 0.48 1.67 7.96
CA GLU A 76 0.78 1.27 9.34
C GLU A 76 -0.50 1.40 10.15
N ILE A 77 -0.92 0.33 10.79
CA ILE A 77 -2.19 0.30 11.52
C ILE A 77 -1.99 -0.30 12.90
N GLU A 78 -2.85 0.11 13.83
CA GLU A 78 -2.77 -0.35 15.21
C GLU A 78 -3.18 -1.82 15.36
N SER A 79 -4.15 -2.26 14.56
CA SER A 79 -4.63 -3.63 14.62
C SER A 79 -5.38 -3.96 13.34
N PRO A 80 -5.57 -5.26 13.04
CA PRO A 80 -6.34 -5.67 11.86
C PRO A 80 -7.78 -5.17 11.85
N GLU A 81 -8.36 -4.92 13.03
CA GLU A 81 -9.75 -4.45 13.13
C GLU A 81 -9.96 -3.10 12.44
N VAL A 82 -8.90 -2.32 12.28
CA VAL A 82 -8.99 -1.05 11.54
C VAL A 82 -9.55 -1.29 10.13
N LEU A 83 -9.13 -2.38 9.50
CA LEU A 83 -9.47 -2.67 8.11
C LEU A 83 -10.92 -3.11 7.91
N THR A 84 -11.61 -3.46 8.97
CA THR A 84 -13.03 -3.84 8.93
C THR A 84 -13.92 -2.83 9.62
N SER A 85 -13.35 -1.69 10.03
CA SER A 85 -14.12 -0.67 10.72
C SER A 85 -15.03 0.08 9.76
N ALA A 86 -16.09 0.68 10.32
CA ALA A 86 -17.00 1.50 9.52
C ALA A 86 -16.27 2.70 8.92
N ALA A 87 -15.34 3.29 9.68
CA ALA A 87 -14.57 4.44 9.19
C ALA A 87 -13.70 4.07 8.00
N TRP A 88 -13.04 2.91 8.03
CA TRP A 88 -12.26 2.43 6.90
C TRP A 88 -13.15 2.21 5.68
N ASN A 89 -14.26 1.51 5.88
CA ASN A 89 -15.18 1.21 4.80
C ASN A 89 -15.69 2.49 4.12
N GLU A 90 -16.00 3.51 4.91
CA GLU A 90 -16.45 4.79 4.36
C GLU A 90 -15.31 5.49 3.60
N ALA A 91 -14.11 5.50 4.18
CA ALA A 91 -12.98 6.21 3.58
C ALA A 91 -12.56 5.63 2.23
N VAL A 92 -12.56 4.29 2.09
CA VAL A 92 -12.12 3.67 0.83
C VAL A 92 -13.09 3.93 -0.32
N GLU A 93 -14.33 4.30 -0.01
CA GLU A 93 -15.32 4.57 -1.04
C GLU A 93 -15.52 6.05 -1.32
N LYS A 94 -14.71 6.91 -0.70
CA LYS A 94 -14.83 8.36 -0.90
C LYS A 94 -14.12 8.83 -2.16
N GLY A 95 -14.61 9.95 -2.70
CA GLY A 95 -13.96 10.65 -3.80
C GLY A 95 -14.01 9.89 -5.10
N ARG A 96 -13.01 10.15 -5.94
CA ARG A 96 -12.97 9.61 -7.30
C ARG A 96 -12.40 8.19 -7.37
N TRP A 97 -11.82 7.70 -6.27
CA TRP A 97 -11.15 6.39 -6.30
C TRP A 97 -12.06 5.26 -6.78
N PRO A 98 -13.25 5.05 -6.17
CA PRO A 98 -14.01 3.86 -6.52
C PRO A 98 -14.57 3.85 -7.93
N THR A 99 -14.87 5.01 -8.50
CA THR A 99 -15.53 5.06 -9.81
C THR A 99 -14.60 5.42 -10.95
N GLU A 100 -13.57 6.22 -10.70
CA GLU A 100 -12.70 6.71 -11.77
C GLU A 100 -11.35 6.03 -11.83
N VAL A 101 -10.90 5.40 -10.75
CA VAL A 101 -9.56 4.83 -10.68
C VAL A 101 -9.58 3.32 -10.47
N ARG A 102 -10.28 2.85 -9.42
CA ARG A 102 -10.30 1.42 -9.08
C ARG A 102 -10.58 0.50 -10.27
N PRO A 103 -11.56 0.80 -11.14
CA PRO A 103 -11.86 -0.09 -12.26
C PRO A 103 -10.71 -0.27 -13.25
N HIS A 104 -9.74 0.62 -13.24
CA HIS A 104 -8.59 0.56 -14.15
C HIS A 104 -7.35 -0.04 -13.52
N THR A 105 -7.46 -0.51 -12.27
CA THR A 105 -6.36 -1.20 -11.60
C THR A 105 -6.43 -2.68 -11.89
N LYS A 106 -5.26 -3.32 -11.82
CA LYS A 106 -5.15 -4.75 -12.07
C LYS A 106 -3.97 -5.31 -11.28
N ASN A 107 -3.83 -6.63 -11.28
CA ASN A 107 -2.73 -7.31 -10.61
C ASN A 107 -2.66 -6.89 -9.14
N ARG A 108 -3.80 -6.86 -8.48
CA ARG A 108 -3.91 -6.35 -7.12
C ARG A 108 -3.53 -7.42 -6.10
N ARG A 109 -2.74 -7.01 -5.12
CA ARG A 109 -2.33 -7.88 -4.03
C ARG A 109 -2.45 -7.11 -2.73
N HIS A 110 -3.02 -7.77 -1.72
CA HIS A 110 -3.17 -7.19 -0.39
C HIS A 110 -2.62 -8.18 0.61
N VAL A 111 -1.66 -7.74 1.43
CA VAL A 111 -1.10 -8.60 2.47
C VAL A 111 -1.10 -7.86 3.79
N LEU A 112 -1.24 -8.63 4.86
CA LEU A 112 -1.16 -8.11 6.22
C LEU A 112 0.08 -8.71 6.86
N MET A 113 0.95 -7.83 7.37
CA MET A 113 2.19 -8.23 8.01
C MET A 113 2.17 -7.78 9.46
N GLN A 114 2.71 -8.58 10.33
CA GLN A 114 2.85 -8.23 11.73
C GLN A 114 4.32 -8.10 12.06
N LEU A 115 4.66 -7.06 12.81
CA LEU A 115 6.03 -6.91 13.30
C LEU A 115 6.37 -8.11 14.18
N ASN A 116 7.53 -8.72 13.91
CA ASN A 116 7.97 -9.82 14.75
C ASN A 116 8.18 -9.32 16.18
N PRO A 117 7.70 -10.07 17.18
CA PRO A 117 7.96 -9.68 18.56
C PRO A 117 9.43 -9.74 18.88
N PRO A 118 9.90 -8.97 19.87
CA PRO A 118 11.29 -9.06 20.29
C PRO A 118 11.63 -10.46 20.73
N ARG A 119 12.86 -10.88 20.46
CA ARG A 119 13.33 -12.17 20.92
C ARG A 119 13.76 -12.05 22.37
N THR A 120 13.49 -13.09 23.13
CA THR A 120 13.82 -13.13 24.54
C THR A 120 14.95 -14.10 24.81
#